data_1476659bdafc218604fa72bdb9cbfd30
#
_entry.id   1476659bdafc218604fa72bdb9cbfd30
#
_cell.length_a   1.000
_cell.length_b   1.000
_cell.length_c   1.000
_cell.angle_alpha   90.00
_cell.angle_beta   90.00
_cell.angle_gamma   90.00
#
_symmetry.space_group_name_H-M   'P 1'
#
loop_
_entity.id
_entity.type
_entity.pdbx_description
1 polymer ?
#
loop_
_entity_poly.entity_id
_entity_poly.type
_entity_poly.pdbx_seq_one_letter_code
_entity_poly.pdbx_strand_id
1 'polypeptide(L)'
;VKEMLVMARFTLPRDLYFGENALETLKTIKGNKAVLCLGGGSMKRFGFVDKVVEYLKEAGIETKLIEGIEPDPSVETVMKGAKVMQEFEPDLIIAMGGGSPIDAAKAMWVFYEHPETTFDDIKDPFTIPPLRNKATFIAIPSTSGTATEVTAFSVITDYSTGIKYPLADFEITPDVAIVDPSLAETMPQTLTAHTGMDALTHAIEAYVAGLHSPFSDPLAIHAIEMIFDNLKASYEGDMQARGNMHIAQCLAGMAFSNALLGIVHSLAHKTGAVFDTGHIPHGCANAIYLPYVIQYN
;
A
#
# COMPACT_ATOMS: atom_id res chain seq x y z
N VAL A 1 36.76 -3.27 11.19
CA VAL A 1 35.89 -2.71 12.23
C VAL A 1 34.71 -3.63 12.29
N LYS A 2 34.50 -4.36 13.43
CA LYS A 2 33.27 -5.07 13.69
C LYS A 2 32.17 -4.02 13.83
N GLU A 3 31.32 -3.85 12.81
CA GLU A 3 30.07 -3.14 12.98
C GLU A 3 29.28 -3.90 14.04
N MET A 4 29.07 -3.26 15.15
CA MET A 4 28.18 -3.77 16.19
C MET A 4 26.78 -3.75 15.58
N LEU A 5 26.14 -4.92 15.44
CA LEU A 5 24.74 -5.04 15.02
C LEU A 5 23.90 -4.23 16.02
N VAL A 6 23.53 -3.03 15.64
CA VAL A 6 22.51 -2.25 16.36
C VAL A 6 21.20 -3.03 16.24
N MET A 7 20.47 -3.16 17.35
CA MET A 7 19.17 -3.83 17.34
C MET A 7 18.25 -3.14 16.31
N ALA A 8 17.81 -3.89 15.32
CA ALA A 8 16.90 -3.44 14.29
C ALA A 8 15.59 -4.27 14.33
N ARG A 9 14.50 -3.67 13.85
CA ARG A 9 13.19 -4.32 13.76
C ARG A 9 12.90 -4.63 12.30
N PHE A 10 12.34 -5.82 12.03
CA PHE A 10 11.80 -6.22 10.74
C PHE A 10 10.32 -6.57 10.93
N THR A 11 9.42 -5.85 10.25
CA THR A 11 7.97 -5.94 10.46
C THR A 11 7.28 -6.25 9.14
N LEU A 12 6.37 -7.21 9.17
CA LEU A 12 5.49 -7.61 8.08
C LEU A 12 4.07 -7.83 8.63
N PRO A 13 3.04 -7.91 7.78
CA PRO A 13 1.76 -8.46 8.18
C PRO A 13 1.90 -9.80 8.88
N ARG A 14 1.05 -10.07 9.87
CA ARG A 14 1.02 -11.37 10.56
C ARG A 14 0.73 -12.51 9.59
N ASP A 15 -0.22 -12.29 8.68
CA ASP A 15 -0.62 -13.29 7.69
C ASP A 15 -0.62 -12.67 6.28
N LEU A 16 -0.11 -13.41 5.33
CA LEU A 16 -0.16 -13.09 3.91
C LEU A 16 -0.80 -14.25 3.15
N TYR A 17 -1.98 -14.00 2.56
CA TYR A 17 -2.64 -14.92 1.65
C TYR A 17 -2.40 -14.48 0.21
N PHE A 18 -1.96 -15.38 -0.65
CA PHE A 18 -1.59 -15.03 -2.03
C PHE A 18 -1.97 -16.13 -3.02
N GLY A 19 -2.11 -15.75 -4.28
CA GLY A 19 -2.44 -16.64 -5.39
C GLY A 19 -3.91 -16.58 -5.77
N GLU A 20 -4.29 -17.39 -6.75
CA GLU A 20 -5.65 -17.43 -7.28
C GLU A 20 -6.68 -17.74 -6.18
N ASN A 21 -7.75 -16.97 -6.18
CA ASN A 21 -8.84 -17.06 -5.20
C ASN A 21 -8.42 -16.77 -3.73
N ALA A 22 -7.30 -16.07 -3.50
CA ALA A 22 -6.90 -15.67 -2.16
C ALA A 22 -7.99 -14.85 -1.43
N LEU A 23 -8.84 -14.13 -2.18
CA LEU A 23 -10.03 -13.44 -1.64
C LEU A 23 -10.98 -14.34 -0.87
N GLU A 24 -11.04 -15.66 -1.16
CA GLU A 24 -11.92 -16.59 -0.44
C GLU A 24 -11.58 -16.73 1.04
N THR A 25 -10.39 -16.32 1.45
CA THR A 25 -10.00 -16.23 2.87
C THR A 25 -10.99 -15.41 3.68
N LEU A 26 -11.63 -14.41 3.07
CA LEU A 26 -12.64 -13.57 3.72
C LEU A 26 -13.86 -14.38 4.21
N LYS A 27 -14.17 -15.53 3.63
CA LYS A 27 -15.26 -16.42 4.09
C LYS A 27 -14.99 -17.01 5.48
N THR A 28 -13.73 -17.05 5.90
CA THR A 28 -13.31 -17.69 7.16
C THR A 28 -12.79 -16.68 8.18
N ILE A 29 -12.73 -15.41 7.82
CA ILE A 29 -12.26 -14.37 8.73
C ILE A 29 -13.23 -14.19 9.89
N LYS A 30 -12.70 -13.82 11.04
CA LYS A 30 -13.52 -13.61 12.25
C LYS A 30 -13.69 -12.12 12.50
N GLY A 31 -14.91 -11.73 12.77
CA GLY A 31 -15.30 -10.37 13.09
C GLY A 31 -16.82 -10.26 13.13
N ASN A 32 -17.33 -9.09 13.48
CA ASN A 32 -18.77 -8.81 13.54
C ASN A 32 -19.15 -7.71 12.55
N LYS A 33 -18.33 -6.66 12.47
CA LYS A 33 -18.58 -5.47 11.64
C LYS A 33 -17.33 -5.10 10.85
N ALA A 34 -17.46 -5.01 9.55
CA ALA A 34 -16.38 -4.57 8.66
C ALA A 34 -16.71 -3.23 7.99
N VAL A 35 -15.75 -2.31 7.94
CA VAL A 35 -15.76 -1.26 6.91
C VAL A 35 -14.94 -1.72 5.73
N LEU A 36 -15.45 -1.50 4.51
CA LEU A 36 -14.74 -1.74 3.26
C LEU A 36 -14.42 -0.40 2.60
N CYS A 37 -13.14 -0.01 2.64
CA CYS A 37 -12.63 1.24 2.09
C CYS A 37 -12.23 1.05 0.62
N LEU A 38 -12.74 1.93 -0.26
CA LEU A 38 -12.65 1.80 -1.71
C LEU A 38 -12.29 3.14 -2.37
N GLY A 39 -11.43 3.09 -3.37
CA GLY A 39 -11.10 4.24 -4.21
C GLY A 39 -12.11 4.47 -5.33
N GLY A 40 -11.63 4.73 -6.52
CA GLY A 40 -12.44 4.88 -7.72
C GLY A 40 -13.20 3.60 -8.07
N GLY A 41 -14.16 3.71 -8.99
CA GLY A 41 -15.14 2.67 -9.27
C GLY A 41 -14.67 1.39 -9.97
N SER A 42 -13.36 1.15 -10.13
CA SER A 42 -12.85 -0.03 -10.85
C SER A 42 -13.24 -1.35 -10.15
N MET A 43 -13.00 -1.45 -8.87
CA MET A 43 -13.30 -2.68 -8.12
C MET A 43 -14.79 -3.01 -8.11
N LYS A 44 -15.65 -1.98 -8.06
CA LYS A 44 -17.10 -2.13 -8.17
C LYS A 44 -17.51 -2.56 -9.59
N ARG A 45 -16.97 -1.88 -10.61
CA ARG A 45 -17.27 -2.15 -12.02
C ARG A 45 -16.89 -3.56 -12.46
N PHE A 46 -15.82 -4.13 -11.89
CA PHE A 46 -15.36 -5.49 -12.16
C PHE A 46 -15.95 -6.55 -11.23
N GLY A 47 -16.90 -6.18 -10.35
CA GLY A 47 -17.62 -7.10 -9.48
C GLY A 47 -16.87 -7.56 -8.23
N PHE A 48 -15.66 -7.06 -7.96
CA PHE A 48 -14.89 -7.46 -6.79
C PHE A 48 -15.51 -6.97 -5.47
N VAL A 49 -16.15 -5.80 -5.48
CA VAL A 49 -16.84 -5.27 -4.30
C VAL A 49 -17.98 -6.20 -3.90
N ASP A 50 -18.82 -6.58 -4.86
CA ASP A 50 -19.95 -7.48 -4.59
C ASP A 50 -19.47 -8.84 -4.08
N LYS A 51 -18.39 -9.37 -4.67
CA LYS A 51 -17.76 -10.64 -4.26
C LYS A 51 -17.25 -10.56 -2.81
N VAL A 52 -16.55 -9.49 -2.44
CA VAL A 52 -16.06 -9.28 -1.07
C VAL A 52 -17.21 -9.14 -0.08
N VAL A 53 -18.24 -8.36 -0.40
CA VAL A 53 -19.43 -8.20 0.46
C VAL A 53 -20.16 -9.53 0.65
N GLU A 54 -20.27 -10.35 -0.41
CA GLU A 54 -20.86 -11.69 -0.32
C GLU A 54 -20.07 -12.62 0.61
N TYR A 55 -18.72 -12.64 0.48
CA TYR A 55 -17.87 -13.46 1.34
C TYR A 55 -17.94 -13.05 2.81
N LEU A 56 -17.98 -11.75 3.09
CA LEU A 56 -18.16 -11.24 4.45
C LEU A 56 -19.55 -11.59 5.01
N LYS A 57 -20.57 -11.53 4.16
CA LYS A 57 -21.93 -11.97 4.55
C LYS A 57 -21.98 -13.47 4.83
N GLU A 58 -21.30 -14.32 4.04
CA GLU A 58 -21.16 -15.76 4.33
C GLU A 58 -20.46 -16.00 5.67
N ALA A 59 -19.47 -15.16 6.03
CA ALA A 59 -18.81 -15.19 7.32
C ALA A 59 -19.67 -14.61 8.48
N GLY A 60 -20.87 -14.08 8.20
CA GLY A 60 -21.76 -13.47 9.20
C GLY A 60 -21.36 -12.06 9.62
N ILE A 61 -20.59 -11.35 8.80
CA ILE A 61 -20.04 -10.02 9.10
C ILE A 61 -20.91 -8.93 8.45
N GLU A 62 -21.38 -7.98 9.26
CA GLU A 62 -22.05 -6.79 8.77
C GLU A 62 -21.04 -5.85 8.09
N THR A 63 -21.33 -5.39 6.87
CA THR A 63 -20.39 -4.60 6.07
C THR A 63 -20.93 -3.21 5.76
N LYS A 64 -20.11 -2.17 6.00
CA LYS A 64 -20.36 -0.78 5.60
C LYS A 64 -19.29 -0.31 4.61
N LEU A 65 -19.70 0.34 3.51
CA LEU A 65 -18.77 0.86 2.49
C LEU A 65 -18.34 2.29 2.83
N ILE A 66 -17.05 2.57 2.63
CA ILE A 66 -16.47 3.91 2.54
C ILE A 66 -15.93 4.03 1.12
N GLU A 67 -16.64 4.72 0.24
CA GLU A 67 -16.37 4.79 -1.19
C GLU A 67 -15.86 6.17 -1.61
N GLY A 68 -15.23 6.24 -2.79
CA GLY A 68 -14.86 7.48 -3.43
C GLY A 68 -13.60 8.13 -2.86
N ILE A 69 -12.71 7.33 -2.27
CA ILE A 69 -11.39 7.81 -1.87
C ILE A 69 -10.64 8.20 -3.14
N GLU A 70 -10.25 9.45 -3.23
CA GLU A 70 -9.56 10.05 -4.37
C GLU A 70 -8.10 9.58 -4.48
N PRO A 71 -7.50 9.63 -5.68
CA PRO A 71 -6.05 9.55 -5.81
C PRO A 71 -5.37 10.66 -4.99
N ASP A 72 -4.22 10.36 -4.37
CA ASP A 72 -3.55 11.28 -3.44
C ASP A 72 -4.49 11.74 -2.31
N PRO A 73 -4.95 10.82 -1.44
CA PRO A 73 -6.04 11.09 -0.51
C PRO A 73 -5.75 12.26 0.43
N SER A 74 -6.77 13.07 0.65
CA SER A 74 -6.69 14.26 1.49
C SER A 74 -6.84 13.96 2.97
N VAL A 75 -6.33 14.87 3.82
CA VAL A 75 -6.59 14.84 5.28
C VAL A 75 -8.11 14.87 5.55
N GLU A 76 -8.86 15.65 4.77
CA GLU A 76 -10.32 15.77 4.89
C GLU A 76 -11.03 14.43 4.63
N THR A 77 -10.62 13.71 3.59
CA THR A 77 -11.15 12.35 3.28
C THR A 77 -10.84 11.38 4.40
N VAL A 78 -9.63 11.42 4.95
CA VAL A 78 -9.24 10.60 6.10
C VAL A 78 -10.12 10.88 7.32
N MET A 79 -10.28 12.15 7.70
CA MET A 79 -11.09 12.53 8.86
C MET A 79 -12.58 12.18 8.68
N LYS A 80 -13.10 12.33 7.47
CA LYS A 80 -14.48 11.91 7.13
C LYS A 80 -14.67 10.40 7.26
N GLY A 81 -13.73 9.62 6.76
CA GLY A 81 -13.78 8.16 6.87
C GLY A 81 -13.63 7.68 8.32
N ALA A 82 -12.73 8.27 9.09
CA ALA A 82 -12.56 7.97 10.50
C ALA A 82 -13.86 8.23 11.31
N LYS A 83 -14.58 9.31 10.99
CA LYS A 83 -15.90 9.60 11.61
C LYS A 83 -16.93 8.51 11.28
N VAL A 84 -16.97 8.03 10.05
CA VAL A 84 -17.84 6.89 9.67
C VAL A 84 -17.50 5.64 10.47
N MET A 85 -16.19 5.38 10.69
CA MET A 85 -15.74 4.26 11.53
C MET A 85 -16.14 4.45 12.99
N GLN A 86 -16.02 5.67 13.56
CA GLN A 86 -16.45 5.96 14.93
C GLN A 86 -17.96 5.76 15.15
N GLU A 87 -18.79 6.07 14.13
CA GLU A 87 -20.24 5.87 14.20
C GLU A 87 -20.66 4.41 14.00
N PHE A 88 -19.94 3.64 13.20
CA PHE A 88 -20.25 2.25 12.86
C PHE A 88 -19.61 1.24 13.83
N GLU A 89 -18.46 1.61 14.43
CA GLU A 89 -17.69 0.80 15.37
C GLU A 89 -17.26 -0.58 14.77
N PRO A 90 -16.50 -0.60 13.63
CA PRO A 90 -16.03 -1.84 13.05
C PRO A 90 -14.95 -2.51 13.91
N ASP A 91 -14.94 -3.85 13.93
CA ASP A 91 -13.83 -4.65 14.43
C ASP A 91 -12.90 -5.17 13.30
N LEU A 92 -13.30 -4.89 12.04
CA LEU A 92 -12.49 -5.13 10.85
C LEU A 92 -12.46 -3.89 9.95
N ILE A 93 -11.26 -3.48 9.55
CA ILE A 93 -11.05 -2.47 8.52
C ILE A 93 -10.46 -3.19 7.31
N ILE A 94 -11.20 -3.21 6.21
CA ILE A 94 -10.78 -3.83 4.96
C ILE A 94 -10.58 -2.71 3.94
N ALA A 95 -9.39 -2.62 3.35
CA ALA A 95 -9.10 -1.65 2.30
C ALA A 95 -8.77 -2.38 1.01
N MET A 96 -9.50 -2.08 -0.07
CA MET A 96 -9.33 -2.75 -1.36
C MET A 96 -9.15 -1.73 -2.48
N GLY A 97 -8.07 -1.89 -3.23
CA GLY A 97 -7.76 -1.04 -4.38
C GLY A 97 -6.28 -0.83 -4.62
N GLY A 98 -5.91 0.27 -5.26
CA GLY A 98 -4.52 0.71 -5.36
C GLY A 98 -3.98 1.29 -4.05
N GLY A 99 -2.86 2.02 -4.12
CA GLY A 99 -2.25 2.63 -2.93
C GLY A 99 -3.19 3.56 -2.17
N SER A 100 -3.88 4.47 -2.87
CA SER A 100 -4.68 5.53 -2.25
C SER A 100 -5.76 5.07 -1.27
N PRO A 101 -6.66 4.11 -1.61
CA PRO A 101 -7.66 3.66 -0.65
C PRO A 101 -7.05 2.91 0.55
N ILE A 102 -5.94 2.20 0.38
CA ILE A 102 -5.29 1.50 1.47
C ILE A 102 -4.57 2.50 2.39
N ASP A 103 -3.87 3.48 1.82
CA ASP A 103 -3.21 4.54 2.57
C ASP A 103 -4.22 5.38 3.38
N ALA A 104 -5.30 5.82 2.72
CA ALA A 104 -6.37 6.53 3.42
C ALA A 104 -6.96 5.71 4.58
N ALA A 105 -7.24 4.42 4.36
CA ALA A 105 -7.78 3.54 5.38
C ALA A 105 -6.83 3.34 6.56
N LYS A 106 -5.50 3.23 6.32
CA LYS A 106 -4.49 3.19 7.38
C LYS A 106 -4.53 4.44 8.25
N ALA A 107 -4.60 5.62 7.63
CA ALA A 107 -4.71 6.88 8.37
C ALA A 107 -6.08 7.01 9.09
N MET A 108 -7.18 6.59 8.45
CA MET A 108 -8.50 6.52 9.09
C MET A 108 -8.49 5.64 10.34
N TRP A 109 -7.76 4.51 10.29
CA TRP A 109 -7.62 3.59 11.42
C TRP A 109 -7.02 4.28 12.65
N VAL A 110 -5.99 5.12 12.45
CA VAL A 110 -5.39 5.89 13.55
C VAL A 110 -6.44 6.78 14.24
N PHE A 111 -7.17 7.60 13.49
CA PHE A 111 -8.16 8.51 14.04
C PHE A 111 -9.45 7.81 14.53
N TYR A 112 -9.72 6.60 14.06
CA TYR A 112 -10.79 5.75 14.59
C TYR A 112 -10.45 5.23 15.99
N GLU A 113 -9.23 4.75 16.19
CA GLU A 113 -8.82 4.23 17.50
C GLU A 113 -8.47 5.35 18.48
N HIS A 114 -7.93 6.47 17.99
CA HIS A 114 -7.45 7.61 18.75
C HIS A 114 -8.10 8.93 18.27
N PRO A 115 -9.38 9.14 18.56
CA PRO A 115 -10.12 10.33 18.09
C PRO A 115 -9.63 11.66 18.68
N GLU A 116 -8.83 11.62 19.73
CA GLU A 116 -8.18 12.79 20.35
C GLU A 116 -6.94 13.25 19.57
N THR A 117 -6.39 12.40 18.70
CA THR A 117 -5.17 12.68 17.93
C THR A 117 -5.48 13.59 16.75
N THR A 118 -4.60 14.55 16.49
CA THR A 118 -4.64 15.41 15.28
C THR A 118 -3.69 14.91 14.20
N PHE A 119 -3.85 15.41 12.97
CA PHE A 119 -2.93 15.06 11.88
C PHE A 119 -1.49 15.55 12.17
N ASP A 120 -1.36 16.69 12.85
CA ASP A 120 -0.06 17.23 13.25
C ASP A 120 0.70 16.34 14.24
N ASP A 121 -0.01 15.55 15.04
CA ASP A 121 0.60 14.64 16.01
C ASP A 121 1.22 13.40 15.36
N ILE A 122 0.77 13.03 14.15
CA ILE A 122 1.17 11.78 13.48
C ILE A 122 1.96 11.99 12.18
N LYS A 123 2.19 13.22 11.74
CA LYS A 123 2.90 13.53 10.50
C LYS A 123 4.40 13.23 10.56
N ASP A 124 4.98 13.23 11.75
CA ASP A 124 6.38 12.87 11.96
C ASP A 124 6.55 11.34 12.07
N PRO A 125 7.65 10.77 11.57
CA PRO A 125 7.87 9.33 11.63
C PRO A 125 7.86 8.77 13.06
N PHE A 126 7.23 7.62 13.25
CA PHE A 126 7.17 6.87 14.52
C PHE A 126 6.51 7.62 15.68
N THR A 127 5.46 8.38 15.36
CA THR A 127 4.65 9.11 16.36
C THR A 127 3.21 8.59 16.46
N ILE A 128 2.85 7.57 15.68
CA ILE A 128 1.51 6.98 15.69
C ILE A 128 1.32 6.20 17.00
N PRO A 129 0.21 6.45 17.75
CA PRO A 129 -0.07 5.72 18.97
C PRO A 129 -0.38 4.24 18.67
N PRO A 130 -0.26 3.33 19.67
CA PRO A 130 -0.53 1.91 19.50
C PRO A 130 -1.93 1.64 18.96
N LEU A 131 -2.02 0.83 17.91
CA LEU A 131 -3.27 0.42 17.25
C LEU A 131 -3.69 -1.00 17.68
N ARG A 132 -4.74 -1.53 17.07
CA ARG A 132 -5.30 -2.88 17.29
C ARG A 132 -6.09 -3.03 18.59
N ASN A 133 -6.57 -1.90 19.15
CA ASN A 133 -7.43 -1.94 20.31
C ASN A 133 -8.91 -2.16 19.93
N LYS A 134 -9.30 -1.65 18.74
CA LYS A 134 -10.70 -1.72 18.27
C LYS A 134 -10.84 -2.61 17.02
N ALA A 135 -9.87 -2.58 16.10
CA ALA A 135 -10.02 -3.25 14.81
C ALA A 135 -8.73 -3.91 14.33
N THR A 136 -8.90 -4.99 13.55
CA THR A 136 -7.86 -5.62 12.73
C THR A 136 -7.89 -5.03 11.33
N PHE A 137 -6.74 -4.80 10.72
CA PHE A 137 -6.60 -4.22 9.39
C PHE A 137 -6.25 -5.26 8.33
N ILE A 138 -7.04 -5.29 7.26
CA ILE A 138 -6.87 -6.19 6.11
C ILE A 138 -6.67 -5.36 4.85
N ALA A 139 -5.58 -5.59 4.13
CA ALA A 139 -5.28 -4.88 2.89
C ALA A 139 -5.36 -5.83 1.68
N ILE A 140 -6.03 -5.37 0.61
CA ILE A 140 -6.28 -6.13 -0.63
C ILE A 140 -5.86 -5.24 -1.81
N PRO A 141 -4.62 -5.39 -2.34
CA PRO A 141 -4.14 -4.58 -3.44
C PRO A 141 -4.79 -4.97 -4.77
N SER A 142 -5.05 -3.97 -5.62
CA SER A 142 -5.50 -4.17 -7.00
C SER A 142 -4.53 -3.60 -8.05
N THR A 143 -3.39 -3.10 -7.60
CA THR A 143 -2.30 -2.62 -8.45
C THR A 143 -1.00 -3.30 -8.08
N SER A 144 -0.11 -3.45 -9.06
CA SER A 144 1.18 -4.14 -8.88
C SER A 144 2.32 -3.12 -8.81
N GLY A 145 2.39 -2.34 -7.72
CA GLY A 145 3.38 -1.28 -7.59
C GLY A 145 3.68 -0.81 -6.18
N THR A 146 2.70 -0.22 -5.50
CA THR A 146 2.89 0.48 -4.22
C THR A 146 3.19 -0.41 -3.03
N ALA A 147 2.76 -1.68 -3.09
CA ALA A 147 2.90 -2.66 -2.02
C ALA A 147 2.38 -2.19 -0.64
N THR A 148 1.45 -1.26 -0.61
CA THR A 148 0.97 -0.69 0.66
C THR A 148 0.29 -1.72 1.56
N GLU A 149 -0.11 -2.87 1.01
CA GLU A 149 -0.67 -4.01 1.76
C GLU A 149 0.33 -4.66 2.73
N VAL A 150 1.62 -4.44 2.56
CA VAL A 150 2.66 -5.02 3.42
C VAL A 150 3.57 -3.97 4.06
N THR A 151 3.29 -2.67 3.88
CA THR A 151 4.19 -1.60 4.31
C THR A 151 3.72 -0.86 5.55
N ALA A 152 4.69 -0.28 6.26
CA ALA A 152 4.53 0.60 7.41
C ALA A 152 4.36 2.08 6.99
N PHE A 153 3.82 2.34 5.79
CA PHE A 153 3.67 3.68 5.22
C PHE A 153 2.24 3.96 4.79
N SER A 154 1.87 5.24 4.82
CA SER A 154 0.63 5.80 4.27
C SER A 154 0.90 7.22 3.79
N VAL A 155 0.65 7.52 2.51
CA VAL A 155 0.90 8.85 1.94
C VAL A 155 -0.41 9.63 1.89
N ILE A 156 -0.48 10.72 2.67
CA ILE A 156 -1.65 11.59 2.76
C ILE A 156 -1.28 13.00 2.32
N THR A 157 -2.16 13.63 1.55
CA THR A 157 -1.94 14.97 1.02
C THR A 157 -2.68 16.01 1.86
N ASP A 158 -1.96 16.98 2.36
CA ASP A 158 -2.55 18.21 2.88
C ASP A 158 -2.65 19.24 1.75
N TYR A 159 -3.83 19.37 1.18
CA TYR A 159 -4.08 20.30 0.09
C TYR A 159 -4.07 21.77 0.53
N SER A 160 -4.19 22.05 1.83
CA SER A 160 -4.08 23.43 2.33
C SER A 160 -2.65 23.96 2.28
N THR A 161 -1.68 23.06 2.39
CA THR A 161 -0.24 23.37 2.33
C THR A 161 0.41 22.90 1.02
N GLY A 162 -0.27 22.04 0.24
CA GLY A 162 0.28 21.42 -0.97
C GLY A 162 1.37 20.38 -0.67
N ILE A 163 1.38 19.80 0.54
CA ILE A 163 2.42 18.86 0.97
C ILE A 163 1.86 17.44 1.03
N LYS A 164 2.62 16.49 0.48
CA LYS A 164 2.40 15.05 0.68
C LYS A 164 3.20 14.59 1.89
N TYR A 165 2.51 14.06 2.88
CA TYR A 165 3.10 13.52 4.10
C TYR A 165 3.16 12.00 4.05
N PRO A 166 4.36 11.41 4.00
CA PRO A 166 4.53 9.97 4.17
C PRO A 166 4.47 9.64 5.66
N LEU A 167 3.29 9.31 6.17
CA LEU A 167 3.15 8.77 7.51
C LEU A 167 3.92 7.45 7.57
N ALA A 168 4.81 7.31 8.54
CA ALA A 168 5.70 6.16 8.66
C ALA A 168 5.71 5.64 10.08
N ASP A 169 5.09 4.48 10.30
CA ASP A 169 5.11 3.79 11.59
C ASP A 169 4.78 2.30 11.41
N PHE A 170 5.44 1.44 12.18
CA PHE A 170 5.14 0.01 12.16
C PHE A 170 3.70 -0.31 12.63
N GLU A 171 3.08 0.59 13.39
CA GLU A 171 1.69 0.44 13.84
C GLU A 171 0.70 0.36 12.69
N ILE A 172 0.92 1.07 11.58
CA ILE A 172 0.03 1.04 10.41
C ILE A 172 0.36 -0.09 9.40
N THR A 173 1.31 -0.99 9.72
CA THR A 173 1.46 -2.21 8.93
C THR A 173 0.18 -3.02 9.02
N PRO A 174 -0.45 -3.44 7.91
CA PRO A 174 -1.64 -4.29 7.95
C PRO A 174 -1.44 -5.57 8.75
N ASP A 175 -2.49 -6.09 9.39
CA ASP A 175 -2.42 -7.38 10.07
C ASP A 175 -2.50 -8.54 9.09
N VAL A 176 -3.30 -8.36 8.03
CA VAL A 176 -3.50 -9.35 6.97
C VAL A 176 -3.36 -8.68 5.61
N ALA A 177 -2.58 -9.28 4.73
CA ALA A 177 -2.54 -8.93 3.32
C ALA A 177 -3.15 -10.06 2.47
N ILE A 178 -4.01 -9.71 1.51
CA ILE A 178 -4.60 -10.68 0.57
C ILE A 178 -4.22 -10.26 -0.83
N VAL A 179 -3.28 -10.99 -1.44
CA VAL A 179 -2.67 -10.70 -2.74
C VAL A 179 -3.24 -11.67 -3.77
N ASP A 180 -4.42 -11.34 -4.32
CA ASP A 180 -5.10 -12.13 -5.34
C ASP A 180 -4.81 -11.55 -6.73
N PRO A 181 -4.11 -12.26 -7.61
CA PRO A 181 -3.72 -11.78 -8.94
C PRO A 181 -4.90 -11.32 -9.80
N SER A 182 -6.08 -11.89 -9.59
CA SER A 182 -7.29 -11.54 -10.37
C SER A 182 -7.67 -10.06 -10.28
N LEU A 183 -7.32 -9.38 -9.18
CA LEU A 183 -7.58 -7.94 -9.02
C LEU A 183 -6.69 -7.08 -9.92
N ALA A 184 -5.51 -7.57 -10.30
CA ALA A 184 -4.55 -6.87 -11.16
C ALA A 184 -4.74 -7.16 -12.66
N GLU A 185 -5.54 -8.17 -13.04
CA GLU A 185 -5.77 -8.58 -14.43
C GLU A 185 -6.32 -7.45 -15.31
N THR A 186 -7.14 -6.58 -14.74
CA THR A 186 -7.84 -5.51 -15.45
C THR A 186 -7.08 -4.19 -15.49
N MET A 187 -5.84 -4.14 -15.02
CA MET A 187 -5.02 -2.92 -15.04
C MET A 187 -4.78 -2.45 -16.48
N PRO A 188 -5.01 -1.15 -16.80
CA PRO A 188 -4.62 -0.57 -18.07
C PRO A 188 -3.11 -0.62 -18.28
N GLN A 189 -2.65 -0.73 -19.54
CA GLN A 189 -1.22 -0.79 -19.90
C GLN A 189 -0.39 0.33 -19.30
N THR A 190 -0.88 1.57 -19.36
CA THR A 190 -0.18 2.74 -18.78
C THR A 190 0.01 2.59 -17.27
N LEU A 191 -1.02 2.11 -16.56
CA LEU A 191 -0.93 1.86 -15.13
C LEU A 191 0.05 0.71 -14.84
N THR A 192 -0.01 -0.36 -15.61
CA THR A 192 0.93 -1.50 -15.50
C THR A 192 2.38 -1.05 -15.63
N ALA A 193 2.68 -0.17 -16.61
CA ALA A 193 4.04 0.36 -16.80
C ALA A 193 4.47 1.23 -15.60
N HIS A 194 3.62 2.17 -15.19
CA HIS A 194 3.96 3.08 -14.08
C HIS A 194 4.15 2.31 -12.77
N THR A 195 3.22 1.43 -12.42
CA THR A 195 3.30 0.68 -11.15
C THR A 195 4.42 -0.35 -11.17
N GLY A 196 4.69 -0.99 -12.32
CA GLY A 196 5.81 -1.92 -12.44
C GLY A 196 7.18 -1.25 -12.30
N MET A 197 7.35 -0.04 -12.85
CA MET A 197 8.57 0.75 -12.66
C MET A 197 8.69 1.28 -11.24
N ASP A 198 7.57 1.57 -10.58
CA ASP A 198 7.53 1.90 -9.16
C ASP A 198 8.04 0.74 -8.30
N ALA A 199 7.50 -0.47 -8.51
CA ALA A 199 7.94 -1.68 -7.83
C ALA A 199 9.44 -1.97 -8.05
N LEU A 200 9.94 -1.77 -9.28
CA LEU A 200 11.37 -1.91 -9.58
C LEU A 200 12.22 -0.90 -8.79
N THR A 201 11.75 0.34 -8.72
CA THR A 201 12.44 1.39 -7.97
C THR A 201 12.44 1.10 -6.48
N HIS A 202 11.32 0.63 -5.91
CA HIS A 202 11.22 0.17 -4.53
C HIS A 202 12.27 -0.89 -4.21
N ALA A 203 12.37 -1.92 -5.06
CA ALA A 203 13.30 -3.02 -4.84
C ALA A 203 14.76 -2.57 -4.94
N ILE A 204 15.12 -1.77 -5.96
CA ILE A 204 16.49 -1.26 -6.13
C ILE A 204 16.87 -0.35 -4.98
N GLU A 205 16.02 0.61 -4.61
CA GLU A 205 16.31 1.53 -3.51
C GLU A 205 16.39 0.81 -2.16
N ALA A 206 15.53 -0.18 -1.91
CA ALA A 206 15.62 -0.99 -0.69
C ALA A 206 16.96 -1.71 -0.57
N TYR A 207 17.49 -2.22 -1.70
CA TYR A 207 18.78 -2.93 -1.73
C TYR A 207 19.98 -2.02 -1.44
N VAL A 208 19.94 -0.76 -1.90
CA VAL A 208 21.03 0.20 -1.69
C VAL A 208 20.78 1.17 -0.53
N ALA A 209 19.66 1.04 0.16
CA ALA A 209 19.32 1.91 1.30
C ALA A 209 20.27 1.73 2.48
N GLY A 210 20.45 2.78 3.29
CA GLY A 210 21.33 2.74 4.46
C GLY A 210 20.87 1.79 5.58
N LEU A 211 19.59 1.39 5.58
CA LEU A 211 19.02 0.42 6.54
C LEU A 211 18.77 -0.97 5.91
N HIS A 212 19.36 -1.25 4.74
CA HIS A 212 19.30 -2.59 4.17
C HIS A 212 19.81 -3.66 5.13
N SER A 213 19.38 -4.89 4.98
CA SER A 213 19.66 -5.94 5.93
C SER A 213 19.67 -7.33 5.26
N PRO A 214 20.27 -8.36 5.92
CA PRO A 214 20.17 -9.74 5.43
C PRO A 214 18.74 -10.27 5.27
N PHE A 215 17.74 -9.59 5.83
CA PHE A 215 16.32 -9.93 5.67
C PHE A 215 15.67 -9.21 4.50
N SER A 216 16.03 -7.95 4.24
CA SER A 216 15.48 -7.16 3.12
C SER A 216 16.17 -7.45 1.80
N ASP A 217 17.49 -7.70 1.79
CA ASP A 217 18.28 -7.84 0.57
C ASP A 217 17.83 -9.01 -0.33
N PRO A 218 17.57 -10.23 0.19
CA PRO A 218 17.09 -11.33 -0.64
C PRO A 218 15.72 -11.05 -1.25
N LEU A 219 14.83 -10.35 -0.52
CA LEU A 219 13.51 -9.95 -1.03
C LEU A 219 13.63 -8.94 -2.15
N ALA A 220 14.49 -7.93 -1.97
CA ALA A 220 14.75 -6.90 -2.97
C ALA A 220 15.36 -7.51 -4.26
N ILE A 221 16.37 -8.34 -4.15
CA ILE A 221 17.02 -8.99 -5.30
C ILE A 221 16.01 -9.85 -6.04
N HIS A 222 15.26 -10.70 -5.34
CA HIS A 222 14.27 -11.57 -5.97
C HIS A 222 13.15 -10.77 -6.64
N ALA A 223 12.69 -9.67 -6.02
CA ALA A 223 11.73 -8.78 -6.65
C ALA A 223 12.26 -8.15 -7.94
N ILE A 224 13.54 -7.71 -7.97
CA ILE A 224 14.20 -7.16 -9.17
C ILE A 224 14.19 -8.20 -10.30
N GLU A 225 14.64 -9.42 -10.03
CA GLU A 225 14.67 -10.52 -11.00
C GLU A 225 13.27 -10.79 -11.57
N MET A 226 12.28 -10.97 -10.71
CA MET A 226 10.90 -11.21 -11.14
C MET A 226 10.33 -10.06 -11.99
N ILE A 227 10.63 -8.80 -11.64
CA ILE A 227 10.14 -7.64 -12.39
C ILE A 227 10.79 -7.59 -13.79
N PHE A 228 12.10 -7.79 -13.90
CA PHE A 228 12.78 -7.84 -15.19
C PHE A 228 12.23 -8.95 -16.11
N ASP A 229 11.92 -10.10 -15.55
CA ASP A 229 11.40 -11.24 -16.32
C ASP A 229 9.95 -11.05 -16.76
N ASN A 230 9.15 -10.27 -16.03
CA ASN A 230 7.69 -10.26 -16.20
C ASN A 230 7.11 -8.90 -16.63
N LEU A 231 7.73 -7.74 -16.35
CA LEU A 231 7.10 -6.44 -16.57
C LEU A 231 6.68 -6.21 -18.01
N LYS A 232 7.53 -6.56 -18.97
CA LYS A 232 7.22 -6.38 -20.40
C LYS A 232 6.04 -7.24 -20.83
N ALA A 233 6.04 -8.52 -20.50
CA ALA A 233 4.94 -9.43 -20.83
C ALA A 233 3.64 -9.02 -20.11
N SER A 234 3.71 -8.57 -18.86
CA SER A 234 2.59 -8.02 -18.10
C SER A 234 1.98 -6.79 -18.78
N TYR A 235 2.82 -5.87 -19.28
CA TYR A 235 2.38 -4.72 -20.06
C TYR A 235 1.69 -5.13 -21.37
N GLU A 236 2.19 -6.16 -22.04
CA GLU A 236 1.62 -6.72 -23.28
C GLU A 236 0.34 -7.53 -23.03
N GLY A 237 -0.04 -7.78 -21.77
CA GLY A 237 -1.30 -8.38 -21.38
C GLY A 237 -1.23 -9.86 -21.04
N ASP A 238 -0.02 -10.43 -20.85
CA ASP A 238 0.14 -11.81 -20.36
C ASP A 238 -0.33 -11.91 -18.90
N MET A 239 -1.33 -12.76 -18.64
CA MET A 239 -1.96 -12.88 -17.32
C MET A 239 -1.07 -13.56 -16.29
N GLN A 240 -0.24 -14.51 -16.69
CA GLN A 240 0.73 -15.14 -15.80
C GLN A 240 1.80 -14.11 -15.35
N ALA A 241 2.30 -13.31 -16.30
CA ALA A 241 3.23 -12.25 -15.99
C ALA A 241 2.59 -11.16 -15.09
N ARG A 242 1.29 -10.85 -15.26
CA ARG A 242 0.56 -9.95 -14.36
C ARG A 242 0.49 -10.49 -12.94
N GLY A 243 0.19 -11.77 -12.78
CA GLY A 243 0.22 -12.46 -11.49
C GLY A 243 1.61 -12.43 -10.86
N ASN A 244 2.66 -12.71 -11.63
CA ASN A 244 4.04 -12.64 -11.16
C ASN A 244 4.43 -11.21 -10.73
N MET A 245 4.02 -10.19 -11.48
CA MET A 245 4.22 -8.78 -11.10
C MET A 245 3.50 -8.42 -9.80
N HIS A 246 2.31 -8.99 -9.57
CA HIS A 246 1.56 -8.76 -8.34
C HIS A 246 2.26 -9.34 -7.11
N ILE A 247 2.95 -10.46 -7.25
CA ILE A 247 3.82 -11.03 -6.20
C ILE A 247 5.12 -10.23 -6.07
N ALA A 248 5.76 -9.89 -7.19
CA ALA A 248 7.05 -9.18 -7.19
C ALA A 248 6.97 -7.82 -6.48
N GLN A 249 5.87 -7.04 -6.70
CA GLN A 249 5.68 -5.78 -6.01
C GLN A 249 5.52 -5.98 -4.50
N CYS A 250 4.85 -7.05 -4.07
CA CYS A 250 4.69 -7.38 -2.65
C CYS A 250 6.05 -7.68 -2.00
N LEU A 251 6.92 -8.44 -2.66
CA LEU A 251 8.30 -8.69 -2.21
C LEU A 251 9.12 -7.40 -2.12
N ALA A 252 9.02 -6.52 -3.13
CA ALA A 252 9.64 -5.20 -3.09
C ALA A 252 9.15 -4.38 -1.88
N GLY A 253 7.84 -4.44 -1.59
CA GLY A 253 7.23 -3.79 -0.44
C GLY A 253 7.75 -4.29 0.91
N MET A 254 7.87 -5.60 1.06
CA MET A 254 8.46 -6.20 2.26
C MET A 254 9.89 -5.74 2.49
N ALA A 255 10.66 -5.57 1.40
CA ALA A 255 12.04 -5.08 1.48
C ALA A 255 12.07 -3.61 1.89
N PHE A 256 11.43 -2.71 1.11
CA PHE A 256 11.57 -1.28 1.36
C PHE A 256 10.86 -0.79 2.63
N SER A 257 9.80 -1.44 3.06
CA SER A 257 9.14 -1.09 4.31
C SER A 257 10.08 -1.18 5.52
N ASN A 258 11.11 -2.00 5.42
CA ASN A 258 12.09 -2.24 6.48
C ASN A 258 13.46 -1.60 6.21
N ALA A 259 13.86 -1.47 4.94
CA ALA A 259 15.12 -0.87 4.53
C ALA A 259 15.02 0.65 4.28
N LEU A 260 13.80 1.17 4.12
CA LEU A 260 13.47 2.49 3.62
C LEU A 260 13.82 2.67 2.13
N LEU A 261 13.68 3.91 1.66
CA LEU A 261 13.90 4.31 0.28
C LEU A 261 15.01 5.36 0.19
N GLY A 262 15.29 5.86 -1.00
CA GLY A 262 16.41 6.73 -1.26
C GLY A 262 16.07 7.99 -2.07
N ILE A 263 17.00 8.36 -2.91
CA ILE A 263 17.00 9.63 -3.67
C ILE A 263 15.89 9.66 -4.72
N VAL A 264 15.61 8.52 -5.40
CA VAL A 264 14.59 8.47 -6.47
C VAL A 264 13.22 8.82 -5.93
N HIS A 265 12.79 8.15 -4.86
CA HIS A 265 11.50 8.43 -4.23
C HIS A 265 11.42 9.84 -3.65
N SER A 266 12.52 10.34 -3.05
CA SER A 266 12.57 11.70 -2.54
C SER A 266 12.35 12.74 -3.66
N LEU A 267 12.95 12.55 -4.83
CA LEU A 267 12.74 13.39 -6.01
C LEU A 267 11.32 13.25 -6.56
N ALA A 268 10.84 12.03 -6.70
CA ALA A 268 9.50 11.76 -7.25
C ALA A 268 8.38 12.36 -6.41
N HIS A 269 8.46 12.27 -5.08
CA HIS A 269 7.48 12.89 -4.17
C HIS A 269 7.48 14.41 -4.29
N LYS A 270 8.64 15.04 -4.39
CA LYS A 270 8.73 16.50 -4.56
C LYS A 270 8.21 16.98 -5.92
N THR A 271 8.53 16.24 -6.99
CA THR A 271 8.03 16.55 -8.34
C THR A 271 6.53 16.32 -8.43
N GLY A 272 6.01 15.24 -7.87
CA GLY A 272 4.58 14.93 -7.84
C GLY A 272 3.74 15.86 -6.97
N ALA A 273 4.36 16.63 -6.07
CA ALA A 273 3.69 17.63 -5.24
C ALA A 273 3.54 19.00 -5.93
N VAL A 274 4.14 19.20 -7.12
CA VAL A 274 4.04 20.46 -7.89
C VAL A 274 2.82 20.37 -8.81
N PHE A 275 1.64 20.68 -8.28
CA PHE A 275 0.37 20.51 -8.98
C PHE A 275 0.11 21.56 -10.09
N ASP A 276 0.77 22.72 -10.01
CA ASP A 276 0.54 23.87 -10.93
C ASP A 276 1.10 23.67 -12.35
N THR A 277 2.05 22.75 -12.54
CA THR A 277 2.74 22.51 -13.80
C THR A 277 2.36 21.22 -14.52
N GLY A 278 1.37 20.51 -13.99
CA GLY A 278 0.94 19.19 -14.49
C GLY A 278 1.40 18.05 -13.57
N HIS A 279 0.45 17.19 -13.23
CA HIS A 279 0.71 16.05 -12.37
C HIS A 279 1.47 14.96 -13.14
N ILE A 280 2.68 14.62 -12.66
CA ILE A 280 3.42 13.46 -13.16
C ILE A 280 3.07 12.25 -12.28
N PRO A 281 2.54 11.16 -12.85
CA PRO A 281 2.27 9.95 -12.08
C PRO A 281 3.54 9.44 -11.37
N HIS A 282 3.41 9.03 -10.12
CA HIS A 282 4.53 8.69 -9.22
C HIS A 282 5.50 7.68 -9.85
N GLY A 283 5.02 6.54 -10.35
CA GLY A 283 5.87 5.54 -11.00
C GLY A 283 6.52 6.02 -12.29
N CYS A 284 5.91 6.99 -13.01
CA CYS A 284 6.54 7.64 -14.15
C CYS A 284 7.72 8.51 -13.71
N ALA A 285 7.56 9.30 -12.64
CA ALA A 285 8.63 10.10 -12.08
C ALA A 285 9.79 9.21 -11.60
N ASN A 286 9.49 8.13 -10.89
CA ASN A 286 10.48 7.14 -10.47
C ASN A 286 11.26 6.58 -11.68
N ALA A 287 10.58 6.18 -12.75
CA ALA A 287 11.21 5.67 -13.97
C ALA A 287 12.18 6.68 -14.63
N ILE A 288 11.82 7.96 -14.60
CA ILE A 288 12.66 9.03 -15.15
C ILE A 288 13.94 9.22 -14.32
N TYR A 289 13.84 9.23 -12.99
CA TYR A 289 14.97 9.51 -12.12
C TYR A 289 15.87 8.31 -11.88
N LEU A 290 15.34 7.10 -11.90
CA LEU A 290 16.05 5.87 -11.53
C LEU A 290 17.40 5.69 -12.26
N PRO A 291 17.53 5.83 -13.59
CA PRO A 291 18.81 5.63 -14.28
C PRO A 291 19.90 6.60 -13.83
N TYR A 292 19.54 7.84 -13.54
CA TYR A 292 20.49 8.86 -13.09
C TYR A 292 20.97 8.61 -11.66
N VAL A 293 20.07 8.16 -10.79
CA VAL A 293 20.42 7.85 -9.39
C VAL A 293 21.26 6.57 -9.31
N ILE A 294 21.00 5.56 -10.15
CA ILE A 294 21.85 4.37 -10.24
C ILE A 294 23.29 4.74 -10.63
N GLN A 295 23.46 5.73 -11.53
CA GLN A 295 24.80 6.20 -11.92
C GLN A 295 25.48 7.02 -10.83
N TYR A 296 24.70 7.66 -9.96
CA TYR A 296 25.21 8.48 -8.85
C TYR A 296 25.67 7.62 -7.67
N ASN A 297 24.96 6.54 -7.35
CA ASN A 297 25.28 5.61 -6.25
C ASN A 297 26.47 4.68 -6.63
#